data_9459fcc056e739c013d41eecfcb602c7
#
_entry.id   9459fcc056e739c013d41eecfcb602c7
#
_cell.length_a   1.000
_cell.length_b   1.000
_cell.length_c   1.000
_cell.angle_alpha   90.00
_cell.angle_beta   90.00
_cell.angle_gamma   90.00
#
_symmetry.space_group_name_H-M   'P 1'
#
loop_
_entity.id
_entity.type
_entity.pdbx_description
1 polymer ?
#
loop_
_entity_poly.entity_id
_entity_poly.type
_entity_poly.pdbx_seq_one_letter_code
_entity_poly.pdbx_strand_id
1 'polypeptide(L)'
;MEEKKSRLEAAFFLSEEPLDNEEIADILDLGSIGYVDMLIEEFQDDLKSEERGLELVKTPEGYELKVKKTHLEHVSHLAPHQDLNQGELRTLSLIAYNSPVEQADIIDIRGNRAYQHVKELVKRGFLSKEKDGRTAILEVTDHFLDYFEIDDVDEFKRQYDNQQAGRDSAQDGIDAFK
;
A
#
# COMPACT_ATOMS: atom_id res chain seq x y z
N MET A 1 25.63 -1.35 -12.82
CA MET A 1 24.76 -0.18 -12.64
C MET A 1 23.35 -0.45 -13.18
N GLU A 2 23.19 -0.91 -14.42
CA GLU A 2 21.87 -1.23 -15.01
C GLU A 2 21.05 -2.27 -14.20
N GLU A 3 21.69 -3.34 -13.73
CA GLU A 3 21.00 -4.35 -12.90
C GLU A 3 20.40 -3.78 -11.60
N LYS A 4 21.11 -2.85 -10.95
CA LYS A 4 20.61 -2.22 -9.72
C LYS A 4 19.46 -1.25 -10.01
N LYS A 5 19.49 -0.53 -11.11
CA LYS A 5 18.36 0.31 -11.55
C LYS A 5 17.12 -0.54 -11.87
N SER A 6 17.30 -1.66 -12.58
CA SER A 6 16.19 -2.59 -12.89
C SER A 6 15.59 -3.19 -11.61
N ARG A 7 16.42 -3.55 -10.62
CA ARG A 7 15.96 -4.04 -9.31
C ARG A 7 15.23 -2.93 -8.52
N LEU A 8 15.73 -1.70 -8.58
CA LEU A 8 15.09 -0.52 -7.96
C LEU A 8 13.72 -0.24 -8.58
N GLU A 9 13.60 -0.28 -9.90
CA GLU A 9 12.33 -0.13 -10.61
C GLU A 9 11.33 -1.21 -10.19
N ALA A 10 11.77 -2.48 -10.13
CA ALA A 10 10.95 -3.59 -9.67
C ALA A 10 10.52 -3.43 -8.21
N ALA A 11 11.40 -2.95 -7.34
CA ALA A 11 11.09 -2.69 -5.94
C ALA A 11 10.00 -1.61 -5.80
N PHE A 12 10.13 -0.49 -6.49
CA PHE A 12 9.11 0.56 -6.48
C PHE A 12 7.79 0.11 -7.09
N PHE A 13 7.81 -0.75 -8.09
CA PHE A 13 6.59 -1.29 -8.71
C PHE A 13 5.82 -2.21 -7.75
N LEU A 14 6.54 -3.02 -6.97
CA LEU A 14 5.96 -3.98 -6.03
C LEU A 14 5.65 -3.39 -4.67
N SER A 15 6.32 -2.28 -4.31
CA SER A 15 6.11 -1.65 -3.02
C SER A 15 4.75 -0.99 -2.95
N GLU A 16 4.04 -1.23 -1.86
CA GLU A 16 2.75 -0.65 -1.55
C GLU A 16 2.86 0.66 -0.77
N GLU A 17 4.03 0.88 -0.20
CA GLU A 17 4.37 2.01 0.65
C GLU A 17 5.62 2.69 0.10
N PRO A 18 5.80 3.99 0.38
CA PRO A 18 7.04 4.67 0.03
C PRO A 18 8.24 3.94 0.63
N LEU A 19 9.28 3.72 -0.16
CA LEU A 19 10.53 3.12 0.30
C LEU A 19 11.49 4.19 0.79
N ASP A 20 12.01 4.03 2.00
CA ASP A 20 13.06 4.89 2.50
C ASP A 20 14.47 4.46 2.03
N ASN A 21 15.48 5.30 2.30
CA ASN A 21 16.84 5.03 1.83
C ASN A 21 17.46 3.77 2.47
N GLU A 22 17.06 3.39 3.68
CA GLU A 22 17.56 2.21 4.36
C GLU A 22 16.98 0.95 3.74
N GLU A 23 15.68 0.94 3.49
CA GLU A 23 14.97 -0.15 2.79
C GLU A 23 15.52 -0.35 1.37
N ILE A 24 15.75 0.75 0.64
CA ILE A 24 16.35 0.70 -0.71
C ILE A 24 17.78 0.14 -0.64
N ALA A 25 18.58 0.53 0.34
CA ALA A 25 19.93 0.00 0.53
C ALA A 25 19.90 -1.51 0.76
N ASP A 26 19.01 -1.99 1.59
CA ASP A 26 18.83 -3.42 1.90
C ASP A 26 18.38 -4.21 0.66
N ILE A 27 17.38 -3.71 -0.07
CA ILE A 27 16.87 -4.36 -1.32
C ILE A 27 17.98 -4.47 -2.38
N LEU A 28 18.86 -3.48 -2.46
CA LEU A 28 19.91 -3.41 -3.47
C LEU A 28 21.25 -3.99 -3.00
N ASP A 29 21.34 -4.53 -1.78
CA ASP A 29 22.58 -5.02 -1.16
C ASP A 29 23.67 -3.94 -1.18
N LEU A 30 23.36 -2.73 -0.71
CA LEU A 30 24.24 -1.56 -0.71
C LEU A 30 24.72 -1.25 0.70
N GLY A 31 26.03 -1.14 0.87
CA GLY A 31 26.64 -0.74 2.15
C GLY A 31 26.71 0.78 2.39
N SER A 32 26.13 1.62 1.52
CA SER A 32 26.25 3.09 1.62
C SER A 32 24.98 3.80 1.15
N ILE A 33 24.41 4.62 2.01
CA ILE A 33 23.24 5.47 1.72
C ILE A 33 23.55 6.51 0.62
N GLY A 34 24.76 7.05 0.58
CA GLY A 34 25.14 8.00 -0.48
C GLY A 34 25.11 7.41 -1.88
N TYR A 35 25.27 6.09 -2.02
CA TYR A 35 25.12 5.41 -3.30
C TYR A 35 23.63 5.20 -3.66
N VAL A 36 22.79 5.04 -2.65
CA VAL A 36 21.31 5.00 -2.83
C VAL A 36 20.81 6.33 -3.40
N ASP A 37 21.21 7.47 -2.81
CA ASP A 37 20.81 8.79 -3.28
C ASP A 37 21.19 9.01 -4.76
N MET A 38 22.39 8.60 -5.15
CA MET A 38 22.85 8.71 -6.53
C MET A 38 21.99 7.85 -7.49
N LEU A 39 21.64 6.62 -7.10
CA LEU A 39 20.78 5.75 -7.92
C LEU A 39 19.34 6.28 -8.03
N ILE A 40 18.83 6.87 -6.95
CA ILE A 40 17.51 7.52 -6.94
C ILE A 40 17.50 8.72 -7.90
N GLU A 41 18.53 9.58 -7.85
CA GLU A 41 18.65 10.71 -8.77
C GLU A 41 18.70 10.27 -10.22
N GLU A 42 19.54 9.27 -10.53
CA GLU A 42 19.61 8.71 -11.89
C GLU A 42 18.29 8.11 -12.34
N PHE A 43 17.58 7.39 -11.46
CA PHE A 43 16.29 6.81 -11.79
C PHE A 43 15.22 7.88 -11.99
N GLN A 44 15.22 8.93 -11.17
CA GLN A 44 14.34 10.08 -11.36
C GLN A 44 14.60 10.78 -12.70
N ASP A 45 15.86 10.93 -13.10
CA ASP A 45 16.22 11.55 -14.38
C ASP A 45 15.76 10.69 -15.57
N ASP A 46 15.88 9.37 -15.49
CA ASP A 46 15.39 8.44 -16.52
C ASP A 46 13.84 8.54 -16.68
N LEU A 47 13.12 8.82 -15.59
CA LEU A 47 11.66 8.99 -15.59
C LEU A 47 11.18 10.38 -16.06
N LYS A 48 12.06 11.39 -16.13
CA LYS A 48 11.71 12.74 -16.63
C LYS A 48 11.37 12.78 -18.10
N SER A 49 11.80 11.78 -18.89
CA SER A 49 11.46 11.70 -20.31
C SER A 49 9.95 11.78 -20.53
N GLU A 50 9.54 12.52 -21.59
CA GLU A 50 8.12 12.60 -21.98
C GLU A 50 7.55 11.25 -22.44
N GLU A 51 8.40 10.31 -22.83
CA GLU A 51 8.02 8.96 -23.25
C GLU A 51 7.66 8.05 -22.05
N ARG A 52 7.92 8.50 -20.82
CA ARG A 52 7.62 7.77 -19.60
C ARG A 52 6.33 8.26 -18.97
N GLY A 53 5.42 7.32 -18.62
CA GLY A 53 4.16 7.62 -17.97
C GLY A 53 4.22 7.72 -16.45
N LEU A 54 5.37 7.34 -15.86
CA LEU A 54 5.57 7.30 -14.41
C LEU A 54 6.55 8.39 -13.96
N GLU A 55 6.44 8.78 -12.70
CA GLU A 55 7.37 9.68 -12.00
C GLU A 55 7.67 9.13 -10.61
N LEU A 56 8.88 9.36 -10.10
CA LEU A 56 9.25 9.03 -8.72
C LEU A 56 9.07 10.27 -7.84
N VAL A 57 8.20 10.17 -6.84
CA VAL A 57 7.83 11.27 -5.95
C VAL A 57 8.45 11.04 -4.57
N LYS A 58 9.06 12.08 -4.02
CA LYS A 58 9.55 12.07 -2.64
C LYS A 58 8.39 12.45 -1.70
N THR A 59 8.17 11.61 -0.69
CA THR A 59 7.22 11.83 0.41
C THR A 59 7.99 11.99 1.73
N PRO A 60 7.33 12.37 2.84
CA PRO A 60 7.97 12.37 4.16
C PRO A 60 8.47 10.99 4.60
N GLU A 61 7.85 9.91 4.11
CA GLU A 61 8.14 8.52 4.46
C GLU A 61 9.19 7.86 3.54
N GLY A 62 9.51 8.48 2.40
CA GLY A 62 10.44 7.90 1.43
C GLY A 62 10.11 8.28 -0.01
N TYR A 63 10.32 7.36 -0.94
CA TYR A 63 10.06 7.56 -2.37
C TYR A 63 8.96 6.60 -2.86
N GLU A 64 8.13 7.08 -3.77
CA GLU A 64 6.98 6.34 -4.31
C GLU A 64 6.88 6.56 -5.83
N LEU A 65 6.65 5.49 -6.58
CA LEU A 65 6.42 5.54 -8.02
C LEU A 65 4.94 5.85 -8.29
N LYS A 66 4.70 6.93 -9.05
CA LYS A 66 3.33 7.39 -9.38
C LYS A 66 3.15 7.57 -10.88
N VAL A 67 1.89 7.54 -11.31
CA VAL A 67 1.51 7.94 -12.66
C VAL A 67 1.62 9.46 -12.77
N LYS A 68 2.27 9.96 -13.83
CA LYS A 68 2.34 11.40 -14.11
C LYS A 68 0.94 12.00 -14.24
N LYS A 69 0.77 13.21 -13.71
CA LYS A 69 -0.52 13.93 -13.73
C LYS A 69 -1.10 14.06 -15.13
N THR A 70 -0.25 14.19 -16.16
CA THR A 70 -0.67 14.29 -17.56
C THR A 70 -1.41 13.06 -18.08
N HIS A 71 -1.23 11.90 -17.45
CA HIS A 71 -1.86 10.64 -17.85
C HIS A 71 -3.01 10.22 -16.92
N LEU A 72 -3.12 10.83 -15.73
CA LEU A 72 -4.12 10.44 -14.73
C LEU A 72 -5.55 10.44 -15.27
N GLU A 73 -5.95 11.45 -16.04
CA GLU A 73 -7.31 11.53 -16.61
C GLU A 73 -7.65 10.33 -17.51
N HIS A 74 -6.65 9.75 -18.17
CA HIS A 74 -6.84 8.65 -19.11
C HIS A 74 -6.86 7.28 -18.44
N VAL A 75 -6.16 7.12 -17.30
CA VAL A 75 -5.95 5.80 -16.65
C VAL A 75 -6.59 5.70 -15.27
N SER A 76 -7.15 6.79 -14.75
CA SER A 76 -7.71 6.84 -13.41
C SER A 76 -8.81 5.79 -13.18
N HIS A 77 -9.62 5.50 -14.20
CA HIS A 77 -10.67 4.47 -14.14
C HIS A 77 -10.15 3.04 -13.96
N LEU A 78 -8.83 2.83 -14.11
CA LEU A 78 -8.19 1.52 -13.88
C LEU A 78 -7.78 1.31 -12.42
N ALA A 79 -7.75 2.39 -11.63
CA ALA A 79 -7.39 2.35 -10.21
C ALA A 79 -8.67 2.53 -9.38
N PRO A 80 -9.27 1.45 -8.87
CA PRO A 80 -10.36 1.57 -7.91
C PRO A 80 -9.83 2.27 -6.64
N HIS A 81 -10.68 3.10 -6.04
CA HIS A 81 -10.42 3.77 -4.76
C HIS A 81 -9.15 4.66 -4.73
N GLN A 82 -9.05 5.58 -5.71
CA GLN A 82 -7.90 6.50 -5.88
C GLN A 82 -7.57 7.36 -4.65
N ASP A 83 -8.51 7.50 -3.73
CA ASP A 83 -8.36 8.31 -2.53
C ASP A 83 -7.52 7.63 -1.44
N LEU A 84 -7.35 6.31 -1.52
CA LEU A 84 -6.59 5.50 -0.59
C LEU A 84 -5.38 4.89 -1.30
N ASN A 85 -4.19 5.03 -0.72
CA ASN A 85 -3.04 4.30 -1.22
C ASN A 85 -3.14 2.79 -0.88
N GLN A 86 -2.30 1.97 -1.49
CA GLN A 86 -2.32 0.50 -1.31
C GLN A 86 -2.12 0.10 0.15
N GLY A 87 -1.21 0.78 0.87
CA GLY A 87 -0.93 0.52 2.28
C GLY A 87 -2.15 0.83 3.17
N GLU A 88 -2.82 1.98 2.93
CA GLU A 88 -4.07 2.36 3.60
C GLU A 88 -5.19 1.36 3.30
N LEU A 89 -5.37 0.95 2.04
CA LEU A 89 -6.37 -0.05 1.64
C LEU A 89 -6.17 -1.37 2.35
N ARG A 90 -4.94 -1.89 2.41
CA ARG A 90 -4.65 -3.15 3.12
C ARG A 90 -4.86 -3.04 4.62
N THR A 91 -4.47 -1.91 5.23
CA THR A 91 -4.70 -1.66 6.65
C THR A 91 -6.21 -1.58 6.94
N LEU A 92 -6.96 -0.86 6.09
CA LEU A 92 -8.40 -0.74 6.20
C LEU A 92 -9.10 -2.10 6.02
N SER A 93 -8.70 -2.90 5.03
CA SER A 93 -9.25 -4.24 4.80
C SER A 93 -9.00 -5.17 5.99
N LEU A 94 -7.80 -5.12 6.58
CA LEU A 94 -7.48 -5.91 7.77
C LEU A 94 -8.34 -5.51 8.98
N ILE A 95 -8.54 -4.20 9.17
CA ILE A 95 -9.41 -3.69 10.23
C ILE A 95 -10.87 -4.08 9.97
N ALA A 96 -11.38 -3.91 8.75
CA ALA A 96 -12.75 -4.25 8.38
C ALA A 96 -13.05 -5.75 8.60
N TYR A 97 -12.10 -6.62 8.22
CA TYR A 97 -12.23 -8.06 8.43
C TYR A 97 -12.31 -8.45 9.91
N ASN A 98 -11.55 -7.78 10.77
CA ASN A 98 -11.47 -8.08 12.20
C ASN A 98 -12.33 -7.14 13.07
N SER A 99 -13.09 -6.23 12.46
CA SER A 99 -13.86 -5.21 13.18
C SER A 99 -14.93 -5.80 14.12
N PRO A 100 -15.02 -5.32 15.39
CA PRO A 100 -14.13 -4.36 16.06
C PRO A 100 -12.79 -4.99 16.47
N VAL A 101 -11.68 -4.23 16.41
CA VAL A 101 -10.32 -4.76 16.65
C VAL A 101 -9.45 -3.78 17.44
N GLU A 102 -8.55 -4.29 18.27
CA GLU A 102 -7.56 -3.45 18.95
C GLU A 102 -6.53 -2.88 17.96
N GLN A 103 -6.22 -1.59 18.10
CA GLN A 103 -5.18 -0.97 17.29
C GLN A 103 -3.83 -1.65 17.47
N ALA A 104 -3.52 -2.16 18.66
CA ALA A 104 -2.29 -2.88 18.94
C ALA A 104 -2.11 -4.09 18.00
N ASP A 105 -3.17 -4.89 17.82
CA ASP A 105 -3.13 -6.07 16.96
C ASP A 105 -2.85 -5.71 15.50
N ILE A 106 -3.42 -4.60 15.03
CA ILE A 106 -3.16 -4.10 13.68
C ILE A 106 -1.70 -3.66 13.52
N ILE A 107 -1.13 -2.99 14.54
CA ILE A 107 0.27 -2.56 14.52
C ILE A 107 1.21 -3.77 14.55
N ASP A 108 0.90 -4.80 15.33
CA ASP A 108 1.71 -6.02 15.40
C ASP A 108 1.77 -6.76 14.05
N ILE A 109 0.69 -6.74 13.27
CA ILE A 109 0.61 -7.37 11.95
C ILE A 109 1.26 -6.51 10.86
N ARG A 110 1.01 -5.19 10.86
CA ARG A 110 1.36 -4.26 9.78
C ARG A 110 2.59 -3.40 10.04
N GLY A 111 3.12 -3.46 11.28
CA GLY A 111 4.25 -2.63 11.71
C GLY A 111 3.87 -1.18 12.01
N ASN A 112 4.88 -0.38 12.33
CA ASN A 112 4.73 1.00 12.82
C ASN A 112 4.01 1.94 11.84
N ARG A 113 4.13 1.71 10.53
CA ARG A 113 3.45 2.53 9.49
C ARG A 113 1.92 2.50 9.64
N ALA A 114 1.36 1.43 10.19
CA ALA A 114 -0.08 1.34 10.44
C ALA A 114 -0.62 2.43 11.39
N TYR A 115 0.21 3.02 12.25
CA TYR A 115 -0.21 4.18 13.04
C TYR A 115 -0.63 5.36 12.16
N GLN A 116 0.14 5.62 11.10
CA GLN A 116 -0.15 6.71 10.18
C GLN A 116 -1.38 6.40 9.33
N HIS A 117 -1.50 5.15 8.83
CA HIS A 117 -2.67 4.72 8.07
C HIS A 117 -3.95 4.84 8.91
N VAL A 118 -3.96 4.33 10.14
CA VAL A 118 -5.11 4.46 11.05
C VAL A 118 -5.47 5.93 11.27
N LYS A 119 -4.47 6.80 11.49
CA LYS A 119 -4.71 8.23 11.70
C LYS A 119 -5.39 8.88 10.49
N GLU A 120 -4.91 8.60 9.26
CA GLU A 120 -5.51 9.13 8.04
C GLU A 120 -6.91 8.51 7.77
N LEU A 121 -7.09 7.23 8.00
CA LEU A 121 -8.37 6.56 7.82
C LEU A 121 -9.45 7.08 8.80
N VAL A 122 -9.08 7.35 10.05
CA VAL A 122 -9.98 8.00 11.02
C VAL A 122 -10.29 9.43 10.60
N LYS A 123 -9.29 10.21 10.20
CA LYS A 123 -9.47 11.60 9.74
C LYS A 123 -10.40 11.70 8.52
N ARG A 124 -10.34 10.70 7.64
CA ARG A 124 -11.17 10.59 6.43
C ARG A 124 -12.54 9.96 6.68
N GLY A 125 -12.80 9.53 7.91
CA GLY A 125 -14.09 9.00 8.33
C GLY A 125 -14.34 7.52 8.00
N PHE A 126 -13.35 6.78 7.51
CA PHE A 126 -13.48 5.34 7.25
C PHE A 126 -13.50 4.50 8.52
N LEU A 127 -12.84 4.98 9.57
CA LEU A 127 -12.72 4.31 10.87
C LEU A 127 -13.20 5.22 11.98
N SER A 128 -13.87 4.64 12.97
CA SER A 128 -14.01 5.17 14.30
C SER A 128 -12.89 4.64 15.19
N LYS A 129 -12.52 5.41 16.21
CA LYS A 129 -11.48 5.05 17.17
C LYS A 129 -11.91 5.44 18.57
N GLU A 130 -12.12 4.44 19.43
CA GLU A 130 -12.40 4.63 20.83
C GLU A 130 -11.21 4.24 21.70
N LYS A 131 -10.87 5.09 22.69
CA LYS A 131 -9.77 4.80 23.61
C LYS A 131 -10.17 3.68 24.56
N ASP A 132 -9.37 2.63 24.63
CA ASP A 132 -9.50 1.54 25.59
C ASP A 132 -8.18 1.31 26.36
N GLY A 133 -8.11 1.81 27.57
CA GLY A 133 -6.91 1.70 28.41
C GLY A 133 -5.64 2.26 27.76
N ARG A 134 -4.71 1.38 27.41
CA ARG A 134 -3.42 1.71 26.74
C ARG A 134 -3.47 1.59 25.23
N THR A 135 -4.54 1.01 24.70
CA THR A 135 -4.79 0.83 23.26
C THR A 135 -6.03 1.62 22.84
N ALA A 136 -6.55 1.34 21.67
CA ALA A 136 -7.81 1.85 21.18
C ALA A 136 -8.52 0.76 20.37
N ILE A 137 -9.84 0.74 20.42
CA ILE A 137 -10.66 -0.08 19.55
C ILE A 137 -10.94 0.68 18.25
N LEU A 138 -10.75 -0.01 17.13
CA LEU A 138 -11.03 0.47 15.80
C LEU A 138 -12.24 -0.26 15.23
N GLU A 139 -13.15 0.50 14.64
CA GLU A 139 -14.31 -0.02 13.92
C GLU A 139 -14.48 0.70 12.59
N VAL A 140 -14.97 0.01 11.58
CA VAL A 140 -15.39 0.64 10.33
C VAL A 140 -16.67 1.43 10.54
N THR A 141 -16.87 2.48 9.74
CA THR A 141 -18.02 3.39 9.82
C THR A 141 -19.02 3.12 8.69
N ASP A 142 -20.20 3.75 8.76
CA ASP A 142 -21.15 3.74 7.65
C ASP A 142 -20.54 4.35 6.37
N HIS A 143 -19.63 5.34 6.52
CA HIS A 143 -18.91 5.90 5.37
C HIS A 143 -18.05 4.86 4.65
N PHE A 144 -17.46 3.90 5.38
CA PHE A 144 -16.75 2.76 4.77
C PHE A 144 -17.71 1.90 3.94
N LEU A 145 -18.90 1.57 4.48
CA LEU A 145 -19.89 0.76 3.78
C LEU A 145 -20.37 1.45 2.50
N ASP A 146 -20.71 2.73 2.60
CA ASP A 146 -21.15 3.55 1.45
C ASP A 146 -20.08 3.66 0.37
N TYR A 147 -18.81 3.88 0.77
CA TYR A 147 -17.70 4.07 -0.17
C TYR A 147 -17.36 2.80 -0.96
N PHE A 148 -17.48 1.63 -0.32
CA PHE A 148 -17.23 0.35 -0.96
C PHE A 148 -18.50 -0.32 -1.53
N GLU A 149 -19.64 0.36 -1.44
CA GLU A 149 -20.94 -0.10 -1.95
C GLU A 149 -21.31 -1.49 -1.40
N ILE A 150 -21.13 -1.69 -0.10
CA ILE A 150 -21.46 -2.94 0.63
C ILE A 150 -22.55 -2.68 1.67
N ASP A 151 -23.43 -3.65 1.86
CA ASP A 151 -24.57 -3.51 2.76
C ASP A 151 -24.16 -3.60 4.24
N ASP A 152 -23.21 -4.48 4.55
CA ASP A 152 -22.70 -4.69 5.92
C ASP A 152 -21.28 -5.28 5.94
N VAL A 153 -20.66 -5.28 7.13
CA VAL A 153 -19.30 -5.81 7.34
C VAL A 153 -19.22 -7.33 7.09
N ASP A 154 -20.29 -8.06 7.32
CA ASP A 154 -20.33 -9.51 7.09
C ASP A 154 -20.33 -9.84 5.60
N GLU A 155 -20.93 -8.97 4.76
CA GLU A 155 -20.80 -9.05 3.32
C GLU A 155 -19.34 -8.86 2.89
N PHE A 156 -18.66 -7.86 3.44
CA PHE A 156 -17.24 -7.64 3.17
C PHE A 156 -16.40 -8.88 3.54
N LYS A 157 -16.61 -9.47 4.71
CA LYS A 157 -15.91 -10.68 5.17
C LYS A 157 -16.12 -11.85 4.21
N ARG A 158 -17.37 -12.10 3.79
CA ARG A 158 -17.69 -13.15 2.81
C ARG A 158 -17.00 -12.94 1.45
N GLN A 159 -16.98 -11.71 0.96
CA GLN A 159 -16.30 -11.38 -0.31
C GLN A 159 -14.78 -11.59 -0.19
N TYR A 160 -14.19 -11.17 0.92
CA TYR A 160 -12.77 -11.33 1.20
C TYR A 160 -12.36 -12.80 1.27
N ASP A 161 -13.09 -13.62 2.02
CA ASP A 161 -12.84 -15.07 2.14
C ASP A 161 -12.94 -15.80 0.79
N ASN A 162 -13.94 -15.43 -0.03
CA ASN A 162 -14.09 -15.99 -1.36
C ASN A 162 -12.91 -15.64 -2.30
N GLN A 163 -12.38 -14.41 -2.19
CA GLN A 163 -11.20 -14.00 -2.97
C GLN A 163 -9.92 -14.72 -2.53
N GLN A 164 -9.73 -14.96 -1.24
CA GLN A 164 -8.59 -15.72 -0.73
C GLN A 164 -8.66 -17.19 -1.15
N ALA A 165 -9.81 -17.83 -1.02
CA ALA A 165 -10.01 -19.21 -1.49
C ALA A 165 -9.74 -19.38 -2.99
N GLY A 166 -10.08 -18.36 -3.80
CA GLY A 166 -9.76 -18.33 -5.24
C GLY A 166 -8.25 -18.20 -5.54
N ARG A 167 -7.52 -17.47 -4.70
CA ARG A 167 -6.05 -17.32 -4.85
C ARG A 167 -5.30 -18.60 -4.44
N ASP A 168 -5.69 -19.23 -3.34
CA ASP A 168 -5.09 -20.49 -2.89
C ASP A 168 -5.32 -21.60 -3.92
N SER A 169 -6.52 -21.69 -4.51
CA SER A 169 -6.82 -22.65 -5.58
C SER A 169 -6.02 -22.40 -6.86
N ALA A 170 -5.70 -21.13 -7.17
CA ALA A 170 -4.87 -20.78 -8.33
C ALA A 170 -3.39 -21.11 -8.09
N GLN A 171 -2.89 -20.94 -6.86
CA GLN A 171 -1.53 -21.27 -6.47
C GLN A 171 -1.29 -22.79 -6.49
N ASP A 172 -2.21 -23.59 -5.96
CA ASP A 172 -2.16 -25.05 -6.01
C ASP A 172 -2.17 -25.58 -7.46
N GLY A 173 -2.89 -24.90 -8.37
CA GLY A 173 -2.91 -25.21 -9.79
C GLY A 173 -1.56 -24.98 -10.49
N ILE A 174 -0.81 -23.97 -10.09
CA ILE A 174 0.52 -23.63 -10.65
C ILE A 174 1.58 -24.62 -10.16
N ASP A 175 1.51 -25.05 -8.91
CA ASP A 175 2.47 -26.01 -8.34
C ASP A 175 2.26 -27.45 -8.83
N ALA A 176 1.07 -27.78 -9.34
CA ALA A 176 0.77 -29.08 -9.96
C ALA A 176 1.37 -29.24 -11.37
N PHE A 177 1.89 -28.17 -11.99
CA PHE A 177 2.52 -28.17 -13.31
C PHE A 177 4.07 -28.08 -13.28
N LYS A 178 4.71 -28.20 -12.11
CA LYS A 178 6.17 -28.35 -11.96
C LYS A 178 6.56 -29.80 -11.76
#